data_a8d0a757c955848be4db82ab81f1117f
#
_entry.id   a8d0a757c955848be4db82ab81f1117f
#
_cell.length_a   1.000
_cell.length_b   1.000
_cell.length_c   1.000
_cell.angle_alpha   90.00
_cell.angle_beta   90.00
_cell.angle_gamma   90.00
#
_symmetry.space_group_name_H-M   'P 1'
#
loop_
_entity.id
_entity.type
_entity.pdbx_description
1 polymer ?
#
loop_
_entity_poly.entity_id
_entity_poly.type
_entity_poly.pdbx_seq_one_letter_code
_entity_poly.pdbx_strand_id
1 'polypeptide(L)'
;MSLPIKFRAIFLIFGIVAIALTSGALAYQASLIPASRLINPDELVKILQSPRSEKPLMIQVGSHVLYTQAHIPGSEYIGPASSETGLQSLRKRVESLPRNKFIVLYCGCCPWSHCPNVKPADDALHAMGFTNVKILYIADNFGADWVEKGYPVGKGD
;
A
#
# COMPACT_ATOMS: atom_id res chain seq x y z
N MET A 1 21.99 43.56 27.28
CA MET A 1 21.69 43.98 25.91
C MET A 1 20.54 43.15 25.41
N SER A 2 19.29 43.71 25.40
CA SER A 2 18.09 43.01 24.98
C SER A 2 17.85 43.26 23.48
N LEU A 3 17.71 42.20 22.68
CA LEU A 3 17.37 42.31 21.27
C LEU A 3 15.97 42.92 21.10
N PRO A 4 15.72 43.78 20.11
CA PRO A 4 14.45 44.44 19.91
C PRO A 4 13.39 43.42 19.49
N ILE A 5 12.18 43.62 20.05
CA ILE A 5 10.97 42.79 19.93
C ILE A 5 10.60 42.41 18.47
N LYS A 6 11.01 43.20 17.48
CA LYS A 6 10.75 42.97 16.05
C LYS A 6 11.45 41.71 15.49
N PHE A 7 12.56 41.26 16.07
CA PHE A 7 13.25 40.04 15.63
C PHE A 7 12.58 38.73 16.12
N ARG A 8 11.86 38.80 17.26
CA ARG A 8 11.17 37.61 17.81
C ARG A 8 9.94 37.19 17.01
N ALA A 9 9.25 38.16 16.38
CA ALA A 9 8.05 37.88 15.58
C ALA A 9 8.37 37.19 14.25
N ILE A 10 9.51 37.51 13.64
CA ILE A 10 9.93 36.93 12.35
C ILE A 10 10.32 35.44 12.50
N PHE A 11 10.98 35.06 13.60
CA PHE A 11 11.35 33.66 13.84
C PHE A 11 10.14 32.75 14.14
N LEU A 12 9.09 33.29 14.78
CA LEU A 12 7.85 32.52 15.04
C LEU A 12 7.04 32.26 13.77
N ILE A 13 7.05 33.20 12.81
CA ILE A 13 6.32 33.04 11.53
C ILE A 13 7.03 32.02 10.64
N PHE A 14 8.36 32.00 10.60
CA PHE A 14 9.12 30.99 9.84
C PHE A 14 9.00 29.59 10.42
N GLY A 15 8.87 29.43 11.74
CA GLY A 15 8.68 28.14 12.38
C GLY A 15 7.31 27.51 12.09
N ILE A 16 6.26 28.30 11.97
CA ILE A 16 4.89 27.81 11.71
C ILE A 16 4.71 27.42 10.24
N VAL A 17 5.36 28.14 9.31
CA VAL A 17 5.28 27.82 7.87
C VAL A 17 6.03 26.50 7.54
N ALA A 18 7.13 26.21 8.22
CA ALA A 18 7.89 24.98 8.00
C ALA A 18 7.16 23.70 8.45
N ILE A 19 6.31 23.79 9.49
CA ILE A 19 5.56 22.64 10.00
C ILE A 19 4.33 22.31 9.11
N ALA A 20 3.74 23.30 8.46
CA ALA A 20 2.58 23.10 7.59
C ALA A 20 2.90 22.41 6.25
N LEU A 21 4.15 22.43 5.79
CA LEU A 21 4.55 21.84 4.50
C LEU A 21 4.88 20.34 4.57
N THR A 22 5.08 19.78 5.76
CA THR A 22 5.45 18.35 5.90
C THR A 22 4.24 17.41 6.00
N SER A 23 3.08 17.91 6.39
CA SER A 23 1.88 17.07 6.56
C SER A 23 1.16 16.71 5.24
N GLY A 24 1.39 17.46 4.17
CA GLY A 24 0.75 17.22 2.87
C GLY A 24 1.45 16.18 1.98
N ALA A 25 2.72 15.87 2.25
CA ALA A 25 3.53 15.03 1.38
C ALA A 25 3.22 13.52 1.53
N LEU A 26 2.74 13.07 2.69
CA LEU A 26 2.47 11.66 2.96
C LEU A 26 1.12 11.16 2.40
N ALA A 27 0.14 12.05 2.26
CA ALA A 27 -1.21 11.70 1.80
C ALA A 27 -1.35 11.53 0.27
N TYR A 28 -0.34 11.94 -0.50
CA TYR A 28 -0.41 12.03 -1.97
C TYR A 28 0.15 10.79 -2.70
N GLN A 29 0.72 9.84 -2.01
CA GLN A 29 1.55 8.80 -2.65
C GLN A 29 0.75 7.74 -3.44
N ALA A 30 -0.39 7.29 -2.93
CA ALA A 30 -1.17 6.27 -3.65
C ALA A 30 -1.80 6.82 -4.94
N SER A 31 -2.14 8.11 -4.99
CA SER A 31 -2.67 8.77 -6.20
C SER A 31 -1.66 8.89 -7.34
N LEU A 32 -0.37 8.68 -7.09
CA LEU A 32 0.69 8.67 -8.11
C LEU A 32 0.84 7.32 -8.83
N ILE A 33 0.07 6.30 -8.44
CA ILE A 33 0.10 5.00 -9.09
C ILE A 33 -0.74 5.07 -10.37
N PRO A 34 -0.18 4.77 -11.55
CA PRO A 34 -0.94 4.81 -12.80
C PRO A 34 -2.13 3.85 -12.78
N ALA A 35 -3.26 4.28 -13.33
CA ALA A 35 -4.46 3.44 -13.42
C ALA A 35 -4.21 2.08 -14.10
N SER A 36 -3.27 2.02 -15.04
CA SER A 36 -2.86 0.79 -15.71
C SER A 36 -2.24 -0.27 -14.77
N ARG A 37 -1.80 0.13 -13.58
CA ARG A 37 -1.29 -0.77 -12.54
C ARG A 37 -2.35 -1.21 -11.54
N LEU A 38 -3.53 -0.63 -11.60
CA LEU A 38 -4.62 -0.99 -10.70
C LEU A 38 -5.39 -2.20 -11.22
N ILE A 39 -5.94 -2.98 -10.30
CA ILE A 39 -6.92 -4.01 -10.56
C ILE A 39 -8.10 -3.81 -9.62
N ASN A 40 -9.32 -3.87 -10.15
CA ASN A 40 -10.52 -3.71 -9.33
C ASN A 40 -10.88 -5.03 -8.62
N PRO A 41 -11.59 -4.98 -7.47
CA PRO A 41 -12.02 -6.18 -6.74
C PRO A 41 -12.75 -7.20 -7.61
N ASP A 42 -13.73 -6.77 -8.41
CA ASP A 42 -14.49 -7.67 -9.30
C ASP A 42 -13.63 -8.39 -10.34
N GLU A 43 -12.64 -7.69 -10.90
CA GLU A 43 -11.71 -8.25 -11.87
C GLU A 43 -10.80 -9.29 -11.19
N LEU A 44 -10.27 -8.95 -10.02
CA LEU A 44 -9.42 -9.88 -9.26
C LEU A 44 -10.18 -11.14 -8.85
N VAL A 45 -11.41 -11.01 -8.35
CA VAL A 45 -12.25 -12.16 -7.99
C VAL A 45 -12.46 -13.09 -9.17
N LYS A 46 -12.74 -12.56 -10.36
CA LYS A 46 -12.87 -13.37 -11.60
C LYS A 46 -11.59 -14.15 -11.89
N ILE A 47 -10.43 -13.53 -11.75
CA ILE A 47 -9.13 -14.19 -11.93
C ILE A 47 -8.94 -15.29 -10.88
N LEU A 48 -9.22 -15.00 -9.60
CA LEU A 48 -9.06 -15.95 -8.51
C LEU A 48 -10.01 -17.16 -8.62
N GLN A 49 -11.20 -16.99 -9.14
CA GLN A 49 -12.19 -18.05 -9.32
C GLN A 49 -12.04 -18.82 -10.64
N SER A 50 -11.37 -18.25 -11.64
CA SER A 50 -11.22 -18.91 -12.94
C SER A 50 -10.24 -20.08 -12.86
N PRO A 51 -10.61 -21.30 -13.26
CA PRO A 51 -9.71 -22.45 -13.28
C PRO A 51 -8.62 -22.36 -14.35
N ARG A 52 -8.79 -21.47 -15.34
CA ARG A 52 -7.91 -21.32 -16.49
C ARG A 52 -6.95 -20.14 -16.36
N SER A 53 -7.14 -19.26 -15.39
CA SER A 53 -6.29 -18.08 -15.21
C SER A 53 -5.07 -18.41 -14.34
N GLU A 54 -3.91 -17.88 -14.70
CA GLU A 54 -2.77 -17.86 -13.80
C GLU A 54 -3.15 -17.10 -12.53
N LYS A 55 -2.91 -17.71 -11.37
CA LYS A 55 -3.16 -17.06 -10.09
C LYS A 55 -1.99 -16.16 -9.72
N PRO A 56 -2.26 -14.90 -9.36
CA PRO A 56 -1.23 -14.03 -8.84
C PRO A 56 -0.71 -14.52 -7.49
N LEU A 57 0.54 -14.18 -7.21
CA LEU A 57 1.01 -14.14 -5.83
C LEU A 57 0.35 -12.93 -5.16
N MET A 58 -0.53 -13.19 -4.19
CA MET A 58 -1.24 -12.16 -3.44
C MET A 58 -0.42 -11.76 -2.23
N ILE A 59 -0.08 -10.48 -2.08
CA ILE A 59 0.72 -9.98 -0.95
C ILE A 59 -0.01 -8.83 -0.26
N GLN A 60 -0.28 -9.01 1.03
CA GLN A 60 -0.79 -7.94 1.89
C GLN A 60 0.37 -7.18 2.54
N VAL A 61 0.38 -5.87 2.35
CA VAL A 61 1.48 -4.97 2.77
C VAL A 61 1.06 -3.94 3.83
N GLY A 62 0.01 -4.23 4.59
CA GLY A 62 -0.54 -3.34 5.61
C GLY A 62 -0.40 -3.88 7.03
N SER A 63 -1.45 -3.72 7.83
CA SER A 63 -1.49 -4.13 9.24
C SER A 63 -1.71 -5.63 9.41
N HIS A 64 -0.91 -6.28 10.27
CA HIS A 64 -1.08 -7.69 10.64
C HIS A 64 -2.42 -7.96 11.33
N VAL A 65 -2.82 -7.06 12.22
CA VAL A 65 -4.11 -7.20 12.92
C VAL A 65 -5.29 -7.25 11.94
N LEU A 66 -5.26 -6.43 10.90
CA LEU A 66 -6.32 -6.44 9.87
C LEU A 66 -6.22 -7.69 8.98
N TYR A 67 -5.02 -8.16 8.68
CA TYR A 67 -4.82 -9.41 7.94
C TYR A 67 -5.44 -10.59 8.67
N THR A 68 -5.16 -10.74 9.96
CA THR A 68 -5.70 -11.86 10.77
C THR A 68 -7.22 -11.79 10.94
N GLN A 69 -7.81 -10.60 10.92
CA GLN A 69 -9.27 -10.43 10.96
C GLN A 69 -9.95 -10.84 9.66
N ALA A 70 -9.38 -10.41 8.53
CA ALA A 70 -9.89 -10.73 7.20
C ALA A 70 -8.82 -10.48 6.13
N HIS A 71 -8.56 -11.48 5.29
CA HIS A 71 -7.65 -11.37 4.15
C HIS A 71 -8.16 -12.13 2.93
N ILE A 72 -7.57 -11.90 1.76
CA ILE A 72 -7.87 -12.67 0.54
C ILE A 72 -7.30 -14.09 0.71
N PRO A 73 -8.11 -15.16 0.55
CA PRO A 73 -7.61 -16.53 0.71
C PRO A 73 -6.38 -16.83 -0.15
N GLY A 74 -5.35 -17.40 0.47
CA GLY A 74 -4.07 -17.70 -0.19
C GLY A 74 -3.14 -16.51 -0.36
N SER A 75 -3.48 -15.34 0.20
CA SER A 75 -2.54 -14.23 0.28
C SER A 75 -1.52 -14.43 1.40
N GLU A 76 -0.36 -13.80 1.24
CA GLU A 76 0.72 -13.80 2.22
C GLU A 76 0.81 -12.42 2.90
N TYR A 77 1.00 -12.41 4.20
CA TYR A 77 1.32 -11.21 4.95
C TYR A 77 2.83 -10.96 4.94
N ILE A 78 3.25 -9.76 4.55
CA ILE A 78 4.69 -9.42 4.53
C ILE A 78 5.04 -8.34 5.56
N GLY A 79 4.06 -7.56 6.00
CA GLY A 79 4.28 -6.44 6.92
C GLY A 79 4.03 -5.08 6.26
N PRO A 80 3.98 -4.01 7.06
CA PRO A 80 3.69 -2.68 6.53
C PRO A 80 4.87 -2.18 5.69
N ALA A 81 4.64 -2.02 4.38
CA ALA A 81 5.66 -1.54 3.45
C ALA A 81 5.98 -0.05 3.59
N SER A 82 5.30 0.66 4.49
CA SER A 82 5.71 1.99 4.96
C SER A 82 6.94 1.95 5.89
N SER A 83 7.35 0.76 6.34
CA SER A 83 8.55 0.55 7.14
C SER A 83 9.66 -0.12 6.32
N GLU A 84 10.91 0.17 6.65
CA GLU A 84 12.06 -0.47 6.01
C GLU A 84 12.08 -1.99 6.24
N THR A 85 11.70 -2.45 7.43
CA THR A 85 11.60 -3.88 7.74
C THR A 85 10.57 -4.58 6.83
N GLY A 86 9.41 -3.98 6.61
CA GLY A 86 8.40 -4.52 5.69
C GLY A 86 8.89 -4.55 4.25
N LEU A 87 9.58 -3.50 3.79
CA LEU A 87 10.19 -3.48 2.46
C LEU A 87 11.30 -4.54 2.29
N GLN A 88 12.14 -4.75 3.30
CA GLN A 88 13.16 -5.80 3.28
C GLN A 88 12.51 -7.20 3.22
N SER A 89 11.45 -7.42 4.00
CA SER A 89 10.70 -8.68 3.96
C SER A 89 10.08 -8.92 2.58
N LEU A 90 9.50 -7.88 1.96
CA LEU A 90 8.96 -7.96 0.59
C LEU A 90 10.05 -8.33 -0.42
N ARG A 91 11.18 -7.61 -0.40
CA ARG A 91 12.30 -7.87 -1.32
C ARG A 91 12.81 -9.30 -1.18
N LYS A 92 13.03 -9.77 0.07
CA LYS A 92 13.47 -11.13 0.36
C LYS A 92 12.47 -12.17 -0.14
N ARG A 93 11.16 -11.93 0.07
CA ARG A 93 10.11 -12.88 -0.36
C ARG A 93 10.11 -13.11 -1.87
N VAL A 94 10.41 -12.07 -2.64
CA VAL A 94 10.30 -12.13 -4.11
C VAL A 94 11.63 -12.28 -4.84
N GLU A 95 12.78 -12.25 -4.14
CA GLU A 95 14.12 -12.17 -4.77
C GLU A 95 14.40 -13.28 -5.78
N SER A 96 13.92 -14.50 -5.49
CA SER A 96 14.11 -15.70 -6.32
C SER A 96 13.03 -15.88 -7.41
N LEU A 97 12.00 -15.03 -7.43
CA LEU A 97 10.91 -15.17 -8.39
C LEU A 97 11.31 -14.64 -9.78
N PRO A 98 10.75 -15.21 -10.86
CA PRO A 98 10.92 -14.67 -12.20
C PRO A 98 10.31 -13.26 -12.29
N ARG A 99 10.97 -12.34 -13.00
CA ARG A 99 10.58 -10.93 -13.06
C ARG A 99 9.24 -10.66 -13.76
N ASN A 100 8.73 -11.62 -14.49
CA ASN A 100 7.38 -11.60 -15.08
C ASN A 100 6.31 -12.27 -14.20
N LYS A 101 6.65 -12.72 -12.98
CA LYS A 101 5.66 -13.30 -12.04
C LYS A 101 4.51 -12.33 -11.83
N PHE A 102 3.28 -12.82 -12.00
CA PHE A 102 2.09 -12.04 -11.69
C PHE A 102 1.97 -11.87 -10.18
N ILE A 103 2.05 -10.62 -9.71
CA ILE A 103 1.97 -10.25 -8.29
C ILE A 103 0.84 -9.24 -8.13
N VAL A 104 0.01 -9.41 -7.11
CA VAL A 104 -0.99 -8.41 -6.70
C VAL A 104 -0.69 -7.98 -5.27
N LEU A 105 -0.43 -6.69 -5.11
CA LEU A 105 -0.28 -6.04 -3.79
C LEU A 105 -1.63 -5.52 -3.31
N TYR A 106 -1.88 -5.58 -2.00
CA TYR A 106 -3.00 -4.89 -1.39
C TYR A 106 -2.72 -4.50 0.07
N CYS A 107 -3.44 -3.50 0.56
CA CYS A 107 -3.34 -3.02 1.93
C CYS A 107 -4.71 -3.03 2.62
N GLY A 108 -5.61 -2.12 2.26
CA GLY A 108 -6.98 -2.07 2.78
C GLY A 108 -7.12 -1.58 4.22
N CYS A 109 -6.07 -0.98 4.81
CA CYS A 109 -6.13 -0.47 6.19
C CYS A 109 -6.71 0.95 6.30
N CYS A 110 -6.83 1.67 5.19
CA CYS A 110 -7.22 3.08 5.14
C CYS A 110 -7.70 3.43 3.73
N PRO A 111 -8.39 4.57 3.57
CA PRO A 111 -8.78 5.05 2.24
C PRO A 111 -7.58 5.16 1.30
N TRP A 112 -7.82 4.89 0.01
CA TRP A 112 -6.79 4.86 -1.04
C TRP A 112 -5.86 6.08 -1.00
N SER A 113 -6.44 7.27 -0.91
CA SER A 113 -5.70 8.54 -0.87
C SER A 113 -4.75 8.69 0.33
N HIS A 114 -4.90 7.88 1.36
CA HIS A 114 -4.13 7.93 2.61
C HIS A 114 -3.29 6.68 2.85
N CYS A 115 -3.24 5.75 1.88
CA CYS A 115 -2.50 4.50 2.05
C CYS A 115 -0.98 4.73 1.96
N PRO A 116 -0.22 4.52 3.05
CA PRO A 116 1.23 4.72 3.04
C PRO A 116 2.02 3.51 2.52
N ASN A 117 1.35 2.36 2.31
CA ASN A 117 2.02 1.08 2.10
C ASN A 117 2.14 0.67 0.63
N VAL A 118 1.09 0.90 -0.18
CA VAL A 118 1.04 0.34 -1.54
C VAL A 118 2.06 0.96 -2.49
N LYS A 119 2.30 2.26 -2.40
CA LYS A 119 3.27 2.94 -3.29
C LYS A 119 4.71 2.51 -3.03
N PRO A 120 5.22 2.50 -1.77
CA PRO A 120 6.56 1.98 -1.51
C PRO A 120 6.76 0.51 -1.92
N ALA A 121 5.74 -0.33 -1.75
CA ALA A 121 5.79 -1.72 -2.18
C ALA A 121 5.87 -1.85 -3.71
N ASP A 122 5.03 -1.10 -4.43
CA ASP A 122 5.03 -1.05 -5.90
C ASP A 122 6.39 -0.57 -6.43
N ASP A 123 6.92 0.52 -5.88
CA ASP A 123 8.23 1.05 -6.26
C ASP A 123 9.36 0.04 -6.01
N ALA A 124 9.34 -0.66 -4.88
CA ALA A 124 10.33 -1.67 -4.55
C ALA A 124 10.32 -2.83 -5.56
N LEU A 125 9.14 -3.34 -5.94
CA LEU A 125 9.04 -4.41 -6.93
C LEU A 125 9.50 -3.94 -8.32
N HIS A 126 9.13 -2.75 -8.75
CA HIS A 126 9.57 -2.19 -10.03
C HIS A 126 11.09 -1.93 -10.05
N ALA A 127 11.68 -1.43 -8.96
CA ALA A 127 13.13 -1.27 -8.83
C ALA A 127 13.88 -2.60 -8.91
N MET A 128 13.26 -3.72 -8.51
CA MET A 128 13.77 -5.08 -8.68
C MET A 128 13.54 -5.66 -10.08
N GLY A 129 12.89 -4.92 -10.98
CA GLY A 129 12.64 -5.31 -12.36
C GLY A 129 11.38 -6.16 -12.58
N PHE A 130 10.46 -6.25 -11.61
CA PHE A 130 9.19 -6.93 -11.83
C PHE A 130 8.31 -6.14 -12.80
N THR A 131 7.80 -6.83 -13.83
CA THR A 131 7.03 -6.23 -14.94
C THR A 131 5.53 -6.50 -14.88
N ASN A 132 5.09 -7.49 -14.09
CA ASN A 132 3.70 -7.93 -14.01
C ASN A 132 3.15 -7.75 -12.58
N VAL A 133 3.17 -6.50 -12.12
CA VAL A 133 2.67 -6.12 -10.80
C VAL A 133 1.38 -5.32 -10.95
N LYS A 134 0.36 -5.71 -10.19
CA LYS A 134 -0.89 -4.95 -10.04
C LYS A 134 -1.11 -4.62 -8.56
N ILE A 135 -1.91 -3.59 -8.32
CA ILE A 135 -2.32 -3.18 -6.99
C ILE A 135 -3.84 -3.24 -6.93
N LEU A 136 -4.38 -3.98 -5.97
CA LEU A 136 -5.81 -4.02 -5.74
C LEU A 136 -6.29 -2.65 -5.26
N TYR A 137 -7.18 -2.05 -6.04
CA TYR A 137 -7.78 -0.77 -5.69
C TYR A 137 -8.83 -0.96 -4.58
N ILE A 138 -8.51 -0.48 -3.39
CA ILE A 138 -9.39 -0.42 -2.22
C ILE A 138 -9.68 1.07 -1.97
N ALA A 139 -10.91 1.50 -2.26
CA ALA A 139 -11.28 2.91 -2.19
C ALA A 139 -11.32 3.43 -0.75
N ASP A 140 -12.03 2.72 0.11
CA ASP A 140 -12.23 3.08 1.53
C ASP A 140 -11.41 2.18 2.46
N ASN A 141 -11.75 0.91 2.54
CA ASN A 141 -11.04 -0.10 3.34
C ASN A 141 -11.45 -1.51 2.91
N PHE A 142 -10.69 -2.52 3.38
CA PHE A 142 -10.93 -3.91 3.02
C PHE A 142 -12.31 -4.44 3.47
N GLY A 143 -12.82 -3.95 4.60
CA GLY A 143 -14.15 -4.29 5.07
C GLY A 143 -15.24 -3.89 4.07
N ALA A 144 -15.27 -2.61 3.70
CA ALA A 144 -16.28 -2.04 2.80
C ALA A 144 -16.14 -2.53 1.35
N ASP A 145 -14.89 -2.58 0.84
CA ASP A 145 -14.66 -2.82 -0.59
C ASP A 145 -14.47 -4.30 -0.94
N TRP A 146 -14.31 -5.18 0.07
CA TRP A 146 -14.13 -6.61 -0.13
C TRP A 146 -15.11 -7.47 0.68
N VAL A 147 -15.09 -7.34 2.02
CA VAL A 147 -15.87 -8.22 2.91
C VAL A 147 -17.39 -7.99 2.74
N GLU A 148 -17.84 -6.74 2.79
CA GLU A 148 -19.24 -6.37 2.63
C GLU A 148 -19.79 -6.62 1.21
N LYS A 149 -18.89 -6.74 0.22
CA LYS A 149 -19.24 -7.16 -1.14
C LYS A 149 -19.43 -8.67 -1.26
N GLY A 150 -19.20 -9.43 -0.20
CA GLY A 150 -19.37 -10.89 -0.19
C GLY A 150 -18.28 -11.66 -0.93
N TYR A 151 -17.12 -11.05 -1.16
CA TYR A 151 -15.97 -11.74 -1.77
C TYR A 151 -15.33 -12.73 -0.80
N PRO A 152 -14.59 -13.75 -1.29
CA PRO A 152 -13.98 -14.77 -0.45
C PRO A 152 -13.04 -14.18 0.59
N VAL A 153 -13.11 -14.65 1.83
CA VAL A 153 -12.33 -14.16 2.98
C VAL A 153 -11.69 -15.34 3.71
N GLY A 154 -10.39 -15.23 3.98
CA GLY A 154 -9.66 -16.01 4.97
C GLY A 154 -9.54 -15.25 6.30
N LYS A 155 -9.24 -15.98 7.38
CA LYS A 155 -9.00 -15.44 8.73
C LYS A 155 -7.85 -16.18 9.39
N GLY A 156 -7.19 -15.53 10.35
CA GLY A 156 -6.02 -16.08 11.02
C GLY A 156 -4.74 -15.83 10.22
N ASP A 157 -3.67 -16.51 10.59
CA ASP A 157 -2.36 -16.46 9.93
C ASP A 157 -2.25 -17.48 8.79
#